data_696b223048519265c8472fccf817b5e6
#
_entry.id   696b223048519265c8472fccf817b5e6
#
_cell.length_a   1.000
_cell.length_b   1.000
_cell.length_c   1.000
_cell.angle_alpha   90.00
_cell.angle_beta   90.00
_cell.angle_gamma   90.00
#
_symmetry.space_group_name_H-M   'P 1'
#
loop_
_entity.id
_entity.type
_entity.pdbx_description
1 polymer ?
#
loop_
_entity_poly.entity_id
_entity_poly.type
_entity_poly.pdbx_seq_one_letter_code
_entity_poly.pdbx_strand_id
1 'polypeptide(L)'
;TADKYDLDLTVHINQEGLKQGIGPFTHGSNVHTDIMKTQALKQALDNGAYDAAFGGARRDEEKSRAKERVFSFRTSTHRWDPKNQRPELWSIYNTRTGTGESTRVFPLSNWTELDIWQYIRQESIDIVPLYFAKVRPILERSGMLILADDDRLVLEPGEKIENRMVRFRTLGCYPLTGAIESAATDLDGVIQEMLIARTSERQGRLIDFDSSGSMEKKKQEGYF
;
A
#
# COMPACT_ATOMS: atom_id res chain seq x y z
N THR A 1 -7.94 -10.47 -12.61
CA THR A 1 -8.93 -9.76 -11.74
C THR A 1 -9.75 -8.78 -12.57
N ALA A 2 -9.12 -7.88 -13.37
CA ALA A 2 -9.85 -6.92 -14.20
C ALA A 2 -10.87 -7.62 -15.11
N ASP A 3 -10.45 -8.63 -15.86
CA ASP A 3 -11.33 -9.42 -16.73
C ASP A 3 -12.47 -10.11 -15.97
N LYS A 4 -12.18 -10.63 -14.75
CA LYS A 4 -13.19 -11.30 -13.91
C LYS A 4 -14.34 -10.37 -13.51
N TYR A 5 -14.04 -9.09 -13.32
CA TYR A 5 -14.99 -8.09 -12.84
C TYR A 5 -15.37 -7.06 -13.90
N ASP A 6 -15.01 -7.31 -15.17
CA ASP A 6 -15.27 -6.40 -16.31
C ASP A 6 -14.85 -4.96 -16.02
N LEU A 7 -13.61 -4.81 -15.49
CA LEU A 7 -13.07 -3.50 -15.14
C LEU A 7 -12.27 -2.92 -16.30
N ASP A 8 -12.48 -1.66 -16.61
CA ASP A 8 -11.64 -0.89 -17.53
C ASP A 8 -10.29 -0.60 -16.86
N LEU A 9 -9.26 -1.35 -17.27
CA LEU A 9 -7.92 -1.30 -16.68
C LEU A 9 -7.00 -0.37 -17.48
N THR A 10 -6.69 0.79 -16.93
CA THR A 10 -5.63 1.66 -17.43
C THR A 10 -4.32 1.38 -16.72
N VAL A 11 -3.28 0.99 -17.47
CA VAL A 11 -1.92 0.81 -16.95
C VAL A 11 -1.08 2.02 -17.30
N HIS A 12 -0.62 2.75 -16.28
CA HIS A 12 0.25 3.91 -16.43
C HIS A 12 1.61 3.66 -15.82
N ILE A 13 2.67 4.01 -16.56
CA ILE A 13 4.07 3.90 -16.11
C ILE A 13 4.75 5.25 -16.37
N ASN A 14 5.50 5.75 -15.38
CA ASN A 14 6.34 6.93 -15.59
C ASN A 14 7.47 6.61 -16.58
N GLN A 15 7.32 7.07 -17.81
CA GLN A 15 8.25 6.77 -18.91
C GLN A 15 9.64 7.36 -18.68
N GLU A 16 9.74 8.49 -18.00
CA GLU A 16 11.03 9.09 -17.68
C GLU A 16 11.78 8.26 -16.63
N GLY A 17 11.10 7.83 -15.59
CA GLY A 17 11.67 6.91 -14.60
C GLY A 17 12.10 5.58 -15.21
N LEU A 18 11.34 5.08 -16.18
CA LEU A 18 11.69 3.84 -16.92
C LEU A 18 12.97 4.04 -17.74
N LYS A 19 13.11 5.15 -18.48
CA LYS A 19 14.31 5.47 -19.26
C LYS A 19 15.55 5.61 -18.40
N GLN A 20 15.41 6.14 -17.19
CA GLN A 20 16.49 6.27 -16.21
C GLN A 20 16.82 4.96 -15.49
N GLY A 21 16.08 3.86 -15.76
CA GLY A 21 16.29 2.56 -15.12
C GLY A 21 15.97 2.57 -13.63
N ILE A 22 15.06 3.44 -13.18
CA ILE A 22 14.69 3.54 -11.76
C ILE A 22 14.03 2.24 -11.29
N GLY A 23 14.73 1.53 -10.41
CA GLY A 23 14.28 0.26 -9.85
C GLY A 23 14.35 0.23 -8.32
N PRO A 24 13.59 -0.69 -7.70
CA PRO A 24 13.51 -0.76 -6.24
C PRO A 24 14.83 -1.19 -5.59
N PHE A 25 15.61 -2.03 -6.27
CA PHE A 25 16.89 -2.55 -5.77
C PHE A 25 18.09 -1.67 -6.15
N THR A 26 17.96 -0.85 -7.21
CA THR A 26 19.08 -0.04 -7.73
C THR A 26 19.11 1.37 -7.15
N HIS A 27 17.96 1.95 -6.83
CA HIS A 27 17.84 3.34 -6.40
C HIS A 27 17.23 3.49 -4.99
N GLY A 28 16.96 2.36 -4.32
CA GLY A 28 16.35 2.32 -3.01
C GLY A 28 14.83 2.62 -3.02
N SER A 29 14.20 2.35 -1.88
CA SER A 29 12.74 2.42 -1.75
C SER A 29 12.18 3.82 -1.93
N ASN A 30 12.89 4.84 -1.45
CA ASN A 30 12.43 6.24 -1.50
C ASN A 30 12.37 6.79 -2.91
N VAL A 31 13.47 6.69 -3.67
CA VAL A 31 13.56 7.19 -5.04
C VAL A 31 12.59 6.43 -5.94
N HIS A 32 12.56 5.10 -5.83
CA HIS A 32 11.61 4.28 -6.58
C HIS A 32 10.16 4.66 -6.25
N THR A 33 9.82 4.83 -4.98
CA THR A 33 8.44 5.19 -4.59
C THR A 33 8.06 6.58 -5.09
N ASP A 34 8.94 7.54 -5.00
CA ASP A 34 8.64 8.89 -5.50
C ASP A 34 8.43 8.88 -7.00
N ILE A 35 9.38 8.39 -7.78
CA ILE A 35 9.37 8.51 -9.24
C ILE A 35 8.38 7.53 -9.88
N MET A 36 8.45 6.24 -9.51
CA MET A 36 7.68 5.19 -10.19
C MET A 36 6.27 4.99 -9.62
N LYS A 37 5.94 5.58 -8.48
CA LYS A 37 4.62 5.47 -7.86
C LYS A 37 3.95 6.83 -7.67
N THR A 38 4.57 7.75 -6.91
CA THR A 38 3.92 9.04 -6.60
C THR A 38 3.77 9.91 -7.84
N GLN A 39 4.86 10.09 -8.60
CA GLN A 39 4.81 10.88 -9.84
C GLN A 39 3.97 10.17 -10.92
N ALA A 40 4.10 8.85 -11.05
CA ALA A 40 3.28 8.09 -11.99
C ALA A 40 1.78 8.19 -11.66
N LEU A 41 1.41 8.13 -10.38
CA LEU A 41 0.01 8.31 -9.96
C LEU A 41 -0.51 9.71 -10.31
N LYS A 42 0.26 10.77 -10.04
CA LYS A 42 -0.11 12.14 -10.42
C LYS A 42 -0.33 12.27 -11.92
N GLN A 43 0.61 11.77 -12.72
CA GLN A 43 0.49 11.75 -14.18
C GLN A 43 -0.77 11.02 -14.65
N ALA A 44 -1.08 9.86 -14.07
CA ALA A 44 -2.27 9.10 -14.42
C ALA A 44 -3.57 9.85 -14.10
N LEU A 45 -3.59 10.52 -12.94
CA LEU A 45 -4.76 11.31 -12.51
C LEU A 45 -4.98 12.54 -13.38
N ASP A 46 -3.89 13.25 -13.73
CA ASP A 46 -3.94 14.43 -14.59
C ASP A 46 -4.38 14.04 -16.01
N ASN A 47 -3.80 12.97 -16.57
CA ASN A 47 -4.13 12.48 -17.90
C ASN A 47 -5.59 12.01 -18.01
N GLY A 48 -6.11 11.40 -16.95
CA GLY A 48 -7.48 10.93 -16.91
C GLY A 48 -8.49 12.00 -16.47
N ALA A 49 -8.02 13.16 -16.02
CA ALA A 49 -8.84 14.26 -15.48
C ALA A 49 -9.86 13.77 -14.43
N TYR A 50 -9.42 12.86 -13.54
CA TYR A 50 -10.30 12.26 -12.54
C TYR A 50 -10.56 13.22 -11.37
N ASP A 51 -11.83 13.42 -11.03
CA ASP A 51 -12.27 14.19 -9.85
C ASP A 51 -12.08 13.40 -8.54
N ALA A 52 -12.13 12.07 -8.62
CA ALA A 52 -12.00 11.20 -7.46
C ALA A 52 -11.16 9.95 -7.75
N ALA A 53 -10.40 9.51 -6.75
CA ALA A 53 -9.68 8.24 -6.79
C ALA A 53 -9.96 7.45 -5.51
N PHE A 54 -10.43 6.21 -5.67
CA PHE A 54 -10.74 5.31 -4.57
C PHE A 54 -9.50 4.54 -4.12
N GLY A 55 -9.37 4.36 -2.81
CA GLY A 55 -8.28 3.59 -2.22
C GLY A 55 -8.72 2.80 -1.00
N GLY A 56 -8.01 1.72 -0.70
CA GLY A 56 -8.28 0.83 0.42
C GLY A 56 -7.66 1.25 1.75
N ALA A 57 -7.15 2.48 1.87
CA ALA A 57 -6.50 2.92 3.10
C ALA A 57 -7.48 2.99 4.28
N ARG A 58 -7.01 2.56 5.46
CA ARG A 58 -7.77 2.55 6.71
C ARG A 58 -7.04 3.35 7.78
N ARG A 59 -7.80 3.95 8.70
CA ARG A 59 -7.23 4.70 9.84
C ARG A 59 -6.48 3.82 10.83
N ASP A 60 -6.81 2.53 10.84
CA ASP A 60 -6.19 1.51 11.70
C ASP A 60 -4.75 1.15 11.27
N GLU A 61 -4.37 1.40 10.02
CA GLU A 61 -3.08 0.99 9.49
C GLU A 61 -1.89 1.69 10.13
N GLU A 62 -2.01 3.00 10.37
CA GLU A 62 -0.89 3.82 10.86
C GLU A 62 -1.39 5.18 11.38
N LYS A 63 -0.65 5.76 12.35
CA LYS A 63 -1.01 7.03 13.02
C LYS A 63 -1.29 8.19 12.05
N SER A 64 -0.53 8.32 10.97
CA SER A 64 -0.75 9.38 10.00
C SER A 64 -2.05 9.18 9.22
N ARG A 65 -2.51 7.93 9.06
CA ARG A 65 -3.79 7.59 8.43
C ARG A 65 -4.98 7.97 9.31
N ALA A 66 -4.83 8.01 10.63
CA ALA A 66 -5.89 8.40 11.54
C ALA A 66 -6.43 9.82 11.30
N LYS A 67 -5.63 10.70 10.68
CA LYS A 67 -6.03 12.06 10.31
C LYS A 67 -6.84 12.13 9.01
N GLU A 68 -6.77 11.11 8.15
CA GLU A 68 -7.58 11.03 6.94
C GLU A 68 -9.00 10.58 7.27
N ARG A 69 -9.94 11.03 6.49
CA ARG A 69 -11.35 10.69 6.57
C ARG A 69 -11.74 9.82 5.37
N VAL A 70 -13.00 9.47 5.27
CA VAL A 70 -13.53 8.79 4.09
C VAL A 70 -13.25 9.62 2.83
N PHE A 71 -13.49 10.93 2.90
CA PHE A 71 -13.15 11.87 1.82
C PHE A 71 -11.95 12.72 2.21
N SER A 72 -10.88 12.60 1.46
CA SER A 72 -9.62 13.30 1.67
C SER A 72 -9.31 14.19 0.49
N PHE A 73 -9.43 15.51 0.69
CA PHE A 73 -9.31 16.50 -0.37
C PHE A 73 -7.84 16.76 -0.74
N ARG A 74 -7.62 16.94 -2.02
CA ARG A 74 -6.31 17.26 -2.60
C ARG A 74 -6.41 18.57 -3.38
N THR A 75 -5.39 19.42 -3.22
CA THR A 75 -5.24 20.62 -4.03
C THR A 75 -5.00 20.27 -5.50
N SER A 76 -5.02 21.28 -6.38
CA SER A 76 -4.66 21.14 -7.80
C SER A 76 -3.23 20.62 -8.05
N THR A 77 -2.38 20.59 -7.02
CA THR A 77 -1.05 19.98 -7.05
C THR A 77 -0.99 18.61 -6.35
N HIS A 78 -2.14 17.98 -6.14
CA HIS A 78 -2.36 16.70 -5.43
C HIS A 78 -1.94 16.68 -3.96
N ARG A 79 -1.66 17.83 -3.35
CA ARG A 79 -1.20 17.91 -1.96
C ARG A 79 -2.37 17.76 -0.98
N TRP A 80 -2.12 17.03 0.09
CA TRP A 80 -3.02 16.96 1.23
C TRP A 80 -2.67 18.05 2.25
N ASP A 81 -3.67 18.88 2.58
CA ASP A 81 -3.56 19.87 3.63
C ASP A 81 -4.52 19.51 4.78
N PRO A 82 -4.00 19.09 5.94
CA PRO A 82 -4.84 18.68 7.07
C PRO A 82 -5.71 19.82 7.64
N LYS A 83 -5.34 21.08 7.38
CA LYS A 83 -6.09 22.25 7.87
C LYS A 83 -7.33 22.53 7.02
N ASN A 84 -7.33 22.12 5.78
CA ASN A 84 -8.40 22.38 4.80
C ASN A 84 -9.27 21.14 4.52
N GLN A 85 -9.20 20.12 5.41
CA GLN A 85 -10.10 18.97 5.32
C GLN A 85 -11.48 19.31 5.89
N ARG A 86 -12.52 18.71 5.32
CA ARG A 86 -13.88 18.94 5.76
C ARG A 86 -14.28 17.97 6.87
N PRO A 87 -14.97 18.42 7.92
CA PRO A 87 -15.48 17.53 8.95
C PRO A 87 -16.52 16.54 8.38
N GLU A 88 -16.42 15.29 8.83
CA GLU A 88 -17.38 14.22 8.52
C GLU A 88 -18.12 13.84 9.80
N LEU A 89 -19.00 14.75 10.26
CA LEU A 89 -19.82 14.54 11.47
C LEU A 89 -21.09 13.77 11.10
N TRP A 90 -21.42 12.75 11.90
CA TRP A 90 -22.64 11.95 11.74
C TRP A 90 -22.90 11.41 10.34
N SER A 91 -21.84 10.98 9.65
CA SER A 91 -21.90 10.48 8.27
C SER A 91 -22.43 11.50 7.25
N ILE A 92 -22.28 12.78 7.52
CA ILE A 92 -22.57 13.86 6.57
C ILE A 92 -21.29 14.12 5.77
N TYR A 93 -21.36 13.84 4.47
CA TYR A 93 -20.24 14.02 3.56
C TYR A 93 -20.49 15.20 2.62
N ASN A 94 -19.45 16.01 2.43
CA ASN A 94 -19.45 17.08 1.44
C ASN A 94 -18.28 16.85 0.50
N THR A 95 -18.60 16.44 -0.73
CA THR A 95 -17.62 16.10 -1.77
C THR A 95 -17.39 17.22 -2.78
N ARG A 96 -17.91 18.45 -2.54
CA ARG A 96 -17.72 19.57 -3.43
C ARG A 96 -16.23 19.91 -3.56
N THR A 97 -15.70 19.86 -4.77
CA THR A 97 -14.32 20.23 -5.12
C THR A 97 -14.31 21.57 -5.88
N GLY A 98 -13.21 22.31 -5.75
CA GLY A 98 -12.93 23.47 -6.59
C GLY A 98 -12.27 23.06 -7.91
N THR A 99 -12.07 24.02 -8.80
CA THR A 99 -11.42 23.78 -10.09
C THR A 99 -10.00 23.24 -9.88
N GLY A 100 -9.70 22.09 -10.49
CA GLY A 100 -8.40 21.41 -10.40
C GLY A 100 -8.15 20.68 -9.09
N GLU A 101 -9.06 20.74 -8.10
CA GLU A 101 -8.99 19.91 -6.91
C GLU A 101 -9.52 18.51 -7.19
N SER A 102 -9.08 17.55 -6.40
CA SER A 102 -9.56 16.15 -6.47
C SER A 102 -9.79 15.56 -5.09
N THR A 103 -10.50 14.44 -5.04
CA THR A 103 -10.79 13.75 -3.78
C THR A 103 -10.22 12.34 -3.80
N ARG A 104 -9.52 11.96 -2.73
CA ARG A 104 -9.25 10.55 -2.43
C ARG A 104 -10.40 10.04 -1.58
N VAL A 105 -10.99 8.92 -1.99
CA VAL A 105 -12.12 8.30 -1.30
C VAL A 105 -11.66 6.98 -0.68
N PHE A 106 -11.82 6.86 0.63
CA PHE A 106 -11.42 5.69 1.40
C PHE A 106 -12.65 5.02 2.04
N PRO A 107 -13.40 4.21 1.31
CA PRO A 107 -14.64 3.58 1.81
C PRO A 107 -14.42 2.72 3.05
N LEU A 108 -13.22 2.14 3.18
CA LEU A 108 -12.82 1.26 4.28
C LEU A 108 -12.16 2.01 5.44
N SER A 109 -12.16 3.36 5.44
CA SER A 109 -11.44 4.19 6.41
C SER A 109 -11.69 3.82 7.88
N ASN A 110 -12.91 3.40 8.22
CA ASN A 110 -13.32 3.07 9.57
C ASN A 110 -13.19 1.58 9.93
N TRP A 111 -12.73 0.75 9.00
CA TRP A 111 -12.58 -0.69 9.20
C TRP A 111 -11.22 -1.02 9.80
N THR A 112 -11.20 -2.04 10.66
CA THR A 112 -9.94 -2.64 11.15
C THR A 112 -9.41 -3.69 10.15
N GLU A 113 -8.17 -4.13 10.34
CA GLU A 113 -7.62 -5.25 9.57
C GLU A 113 -8.48 -6.52 9.76
N LEU A 114 -8.92 -6.77 10.98
CA LEU A 114 -9.77 -7.92 11.30
C LEU A 114 -11.13 -7.85 10.58
N ASP A 115 -11.77 -6.67 10.51
CA ASP A 115 -13.04 -6.49 9.79
C ASP A 115 -12.88 -6.87 8.31
N ILE A 116 -11.75 -6.48 7.68
CA ILE A 116 -11.45 -6.85 6.29
C ILE A 116 -11.37 -8.36 6.13
N TRP A 117 -10.62 -9.05 7.00
CA TRP A 117 -10.47 -10.50 6.89
C TRP A 117 -11.78 -11.25 7.16
N GLN A 118 -12.59 -10.77 8.10
CA GLN A 118 -13.92 -11.34 8.36
C GLN A 118 -14.87 -11.12 7.17
N TYR A 119 -14.83 -9.94 6.54
CA TYR A 119 -15.61 -9.65 5.35
C TYR A 119 -15.20 -10.52 4.16
N ILE A 120 -13.90 -10.67 3.91
CA ILE A 120 -13.38 -11.58 2.87
C ILE A 120 -13.90 -13.00 3.08
N ARG A 121 -13.92 -13.47 4.33
CA ARG A 121 -14.45 -14.79 4.68
C ARG A 121 -15.97 -14.90 4.44
N GLN A 122 -16.72 -13.92 4.92
CA GLN A 122 -18.17 -13.89 4.81
C GLN A 122 -18.62 -13.89 3.35
N GLU A 123 -17.99 -13.06 2.53
CA GLU A 123 -18.35 -12.88 1.12
C GLU A 123 -17.62 -13.85 0.19
N SER A 124 -16.78 -14.75 0.74
CA SER A 124 -15.97 -15.70 -0.04
C SER A 124 -15.16 -15.04 -1.16
N ILE A 125 -14.51 -13.92 -0.84
CA ILE A 125 -13.73 -13.13 -1.80
C ILE A 125 -12.40 -13.83 -2.09
N ASP A 126 -12.10 -14.07 -3.36
CA ASP A 126 -10.81 -14.58 -3.79
C ASP A 126 -9.70 -13.57 -3.54
N ILE A 127 -8.65 -13.99 -2.87
CA ILE A 127 -7.49 -13.16 -2.56
C ILE A 127 -6.20 -13.74 -3.14
N VAL A 128 -5.18 -12.89 -3.21
CA VAL A 128 -3.86 -13.27 -3.75
C VAL A 128 -3.20 -14.32 -2.84
N PRO A 129 -2.67 -15.43 -3.39
CA PRO A 129 -2.05 -16.52 -2.60
C PRO A 129 -0.86 -16.10 -1.73
N LEU A 130 -0.28 -14.91 -1.94
CA LEU A 130 0.80 -14.37 -1.11
C LEU A 130 0.37 -14.04 0.33
N TYR A 131 -0.92 -13.88 0.57
CA TYR A 131 -1.45 -13.70 1.91
C TYR A 131 -1.45 -14.99 2.76
N PHE A 132 -1.30 -16.15 2.13
CA PHE A 132 -1.23 -17.44 2.81
C PHE A 132 0.22 -17.91 2.96
N ALA A 133 0.49 -18.58 4.10
CA ALA A 133 1.80 -19.12 4.39
C ALA A 133 2.17 -20.24 3.40
N LYS A 134 3.38 -20.13 2.87
CA LYS A 134 3.98 -21.11 1.97
C LYS A 134 5.49 -21.08 2.15
N VAL A 135 6.17 -22.18 1.90
CA VAL A 135 7.63 -22.21 1.82
C VAL A 135 8.06 -21.37 0.59
N ARG A 136 8.88 -20.34 0.85
CA ARG A 136 9.39 -19.43 -0.19
C ARG A 136 10.87 -19.15 0.01
N PRO A 137 11.61 -18.85 -1.09
CA PRO A 137 12.99 -18.38 -1.00
C PRO A 137 12.99 -16.97 -0.37
N ILE A 138 13.68 -16.81 0.74
CA ILE A 138 13.73 -15.58 1.52
C ILE A 138 15.18 -15.17 1.72
N LEU A 139 15.44 -13.88 1.51
CA LEU A 139 16.62 -13.16 1.94
C LEU A 139 16.27 -12.36 3.19
N GLU A 140 17.06 -12.51 4.24
CA GLU A 140 16.97 -11.64 5.42
C GLU A 140 17.98 -10.51 5.30
N ARG A 141 17.48 -9.26 5.23
CA ARG A 141 18.29 -8.05 5.15
C ARG A 141 17.76 -7.02 6.14
N SER A 142 18.62 -6.57 7.05
CA SER A 142 18.26 -5.57 8.08
C SER A 142 17.00 -5.97 8.91
N GLY A 143 16.85 -7.26 9.22
CA GLY A 143 15.71 -7.79 9.98
C GLY A 143 14.42 -7.91 9.20
N MET A 144 14.45 -7.71 7.88
CA MET A 144 13.30 -7.91 7.00
C MET A 144 13.45 -9.18 6.17
N LEU A 145 12.33 -9.90 6.02
CA LEU A 145 12.23 -11.09 5.19
C LEU A 145 11.80 -10.68 3.78
N ILE A 146 12.76 -10.60 2.87
CA ILE A 146 12.55 -10.19 1.48
C ILE A 146 12.38 -11.45 0.63
N LEU A 147 11.32 -11.50 -0.18
CA LEU A 147 11.13 -12.59 -1.12
C LEU A 147 12.16 -12.52 -2.24
N ALA A 148 12.90 -13.61 -2.45
CA ALA A 148 14.01 -13.69 -3.39
C ALA A 148 13.60 -14.44 -4.67
N ASP A 149 12.53 -13.98 -5.32
CA ASP A 149 12.01 -14.52 -6.59
C ASP A 149 12.06 -13.49 -7.74
N ASP A 150 12.82 -12.40 -7.56
CA ASP A 150 13.00 -11.32 -8.53
C ASP A 150 14.46 -11.29 -8.99
N ASP A 151 14.69 -11.48 -10.29
CA ASP A 151 16.03 -11.53 -10.90
C ASP A 151 16.81 -10.20 -10.76
N ARG A 152 16.12 -9.11 -10.39
CA ARG A 152 16.74 -7.80 -10.11
C ARG A 152 17.33 -7.71 -8.71
N LEU A 153 17.05 -8.68 -7.82
CA LEU A 153 17.60 -8.72 -6.48
C LEU A 153 19.08 -9.12 -6.51
N VAL A 154 19.95 -8.19 -6.13
CA VAL A 154 21.39 -8.42 -6.02
C VAL A 154 21.72 -8.78 -4.57
N LEU A 155 22.41 -9.91 -4.37
CA LEU A 155 22.89 -10.34 -3.05
C LEU A 155 24.16 -9.56 -2.67
N GLU A 156 24.22 -9.13 -1.41
CA GLU A 156 25.42 -8.55 -0.82
C GLU A 156 26.37 -9.65 -0.32
N PRO A 157 27.67 -9.36 -0.13
CA PRO A 157 28.62 -10.34 0.38
C PRO A 157 28.17 -10.91 1.73
N GLY A 158 28.04 -12.24 1.81
CA GLY A 158 27.63 -12.96 3.02
C GLY A 158 26.14 -13.21 3.16
N GLU A 159 25.31 -12.63 2.32
CA GLU A 159 23.86 -12.92 2.29
C GLU A 159 23.58 -14.31 1.72
N LYS A 160 22.54 -14.95 2.23
CA LYS A 160 22.08 -16.27 1.78
C LYS A 160 20.58 -16.28 1.62
N ILE A 161 20.12 -16.98 0.59
CA ILE A 161 18.71 -17.26 0.40
C ILE A 161 18.38 -18.56 1.12
N GLU A 162 17.36 -18.52 1.98
CA GLU A 162 16.86 -19.66 2.72
C GLU A 162 15.38 -19.89 2.42
N ASN A 163 14.97 -21.15 2.39
CA ASN A 163 13.55 -21.48 2.27
C ASN A 163 12.89 -21.38 3.65
N ARG A 164 11.95 -20.45 3.80
CA ARG A 164 11.19 -20.24 5.04
C ARG A 164 9.68 -20.29 4.80
N MET A 165 8.93 -20.72 5.81
CA MET A 165 7.47 -20.71 5.80
C MET A 165 6.98 -19.30 6.12
N VAL A 166 6.53 -18.57 5.12
CA VAL A 166 6.20 -17.13 5.23
C VAL A 166 4.93 -16.76 4.48
N ARG A 167 4.28 -15.69 4.93
CA ARG A 167 3.21 -14.99 4.22
C ARG A 167 3.43 -13.48 4.24
N PHE A 168 2.63 -12.76 3.47
CA PHE A 168 2.57 -11.31 3.52
C PHE A 168 1.32 -10.85 4.28
N ARG A 169 1.44 -9.88 5.18
CA ARG A 169 0.28 -9.19 5.79
C ARG A 169 -0.24 -8.09 4.89
N THR A 170 0.65 -7.47 4.11
CA THR A 170 0.31 -6.44 3.14
C THR A 170 1.19 -6.62 1.92
N LEU A 171 0.65 -6.43 0.74
CA LEU A 171 1.42 -6.56 -0.50
C LEU A 171 2.05 -5.25 -0.94
N GLY A 172 1.51 -4.12 -0.52
CA GLY A 172 2.08 -2.79 -0.70
C GLY A 172 2.81 -2.60 -2.02
N CYS A 173 4.10 -2.31 -1.93
CA CYS A 173 5.03 -2.28 -3.06
C CYS A 173 5.90 -3.54 -3.04
N TYR A 174 5.39 -4.61 -3.54
CA TYR A 174 6.22 -5.77 -3.88
C TYR A 174 7.25 -5.36 -4.96
N PRO A 175 8.55 -5.62 -4.83
CA PRO A 175 9.22 -6.49 -3.89
C PRO A 175 9.75 -5.79 -2.61
N LEU A 176 9.38 -4.56 -2.33
CA LEU A 176 9.84 -3.78 -1.16
C LEU A 176 9.01 -4.05 0.12
N THR A 177 8.14 -5.04 0.10
CA THR A 177 7.34 -5.43 1.27
C THR A 177 7.95 -6.66 1.93
N GLY A 178 8.24 -6.56 3.22
CA GLY A 178 8.72 -7.70 4.01
C GLY A 178 7.62 -8.73 4.24
N ALA A 179 8.01 -10.00 4.19
CA ALA A 179 7.18 -11.12 4.64
C ALA A 179 7.27 -11.29 6.16
N ILE A 180 6.40 -12.10 6.73
CA ILE A 180 6.45 -12.57 8.12
C ILE A 180 6.47 -14.09 8.16
N GLU A 181 7.14 -14.66 9.14
CA GLU A 181 7.01 -16.09 9.43
C GLU A 181 5.59 -16.38 9.91
N SER A 182 4.99 -17.43 9.37
CA SER A 182 3.61 -17.77 9.65
C SER A 182 3.33 -19.21 9.25
N ALA A 183 2.41 -19.84 9.97
CA ALA A 183 1.86 -21.16 9.65
C ALA A 183 0.44 -21.09 9.06
N ALA A 184 -0.12 -19.89 8.88
CA ALA A 184 -1.48 -19.68 8.39
C ALA A 184 -1.57 -19.93 6.87
N THR A 185 -1.92 -21.15 6.50
CA THR A 185 -2.04 -21.59 5.09
C THR A 185 -3.42 -21.34 4.48
N ASP A 186 -4.37 -20.90 5.29
CA ASP A 186 -5.74 -20.63 4.89
C ASP A 186 -6.30 -19.37 5.59
N LEU A 187 -7.53 -19.01 5.23
CA LEU A 187 -8.18 -17.81 5.72
C LEU A 187 -8.48 -17.86 7.22
N ASP A 188 -8.87 -19.02 7.74
CA ASP A 188 -9.16 -19.17 9.18
C ASP A 188 -7.89 -19.02 10.01
N GLY A 189 -6.77 -19.60 9.56
CA GLY A 189 -5.46 -19.41 10.18
C GLY A 189 -5.02 -17.96 10.19
N VAL A 190 -5.22 -17.23 9.09
CA VAL A 190 -4.93 -15.79 9.03
C VAL A 190 -5.77 -15.01 10.03
N ILE A 191 -7.07 -15.27 10.13
CA ILE A 191 -7.97 -14.61 11.09
C ILE A 191 -7.52 -14.91 12.53
N GLN A 192 -7.16 -16.15 12.84
CA GLN A 192 -6.65 -16.51 14.17
C GLN A 192 -5.36 -15.74 14.52
N GLU A 193 -4.42 -15.62 13.59
CA GLU A 193 -3.23 -14.80 13.79
C GLU A 193 -3.58 -13.33 14.05
N MET A 194 -4.58 -12.78 13.36
CA MET A 194 -5.01 -11.40 13.56
C MET A 194 -5.59 -11.15 14.96
N LEU A 195 -6.33 -12.11 15.50
CA LEU A 195 -6.92 -12.00 16.84
C LEU A 195 -5.85 -11.91 17.96
N ILE A 196 -4.67 -12.48 17.73
CA ILE A 196 -3.55 -12.44 18.68
C ILE A 196 -2.48 -11.42 18.33
N ALA A 197 -2.55 -10.80 17.14
CA ALA A 197 -1.58 -9.82 16.69
C ALA A 197 -1.65 -8.53 17.52
N ARG A 198 -0.48 -8.07 18.01
CA ARG A 198 -0.34 -6.82 18.77
C ARG A 198 0.26 -5.68 17.96
N THR A 199 0.60 -5.94 16.71
CA THR A 199 1.34 -5.01 15.84
C THR A 199 0.55 -4.72 14.57
N SER A 200 0.73 -3.51 14.02
CA SER A 200 0.11 -3.11 12.77
C SER A 200 0.58 -3.94 11.59
N GLU A 201 -0.29 -4.12 10.59
CA GLU A 201 0.02 -4.79 9.31
C GLU A 201 1.16 -4.12 8.52
N ARG A 202 1.41 -2.83 8.75
CA ARG A 202 2.46 -2.07 8.06
C ARG A 202 3.84 -2.32 8.63
N GLN A 203 3.96 -2.96 9.77
CA GLN A 203 5.26 -3.34 10.33
C GLN A 203 5.98 -4.29 9.34
N GLY A 204 7.16 -3.87 8.87
CA GLY A 204 7.94 -4.62 7.88
C GLY A 204 7.93 -4.03 6.47
N ARG A 205 7.27 -2.90 6.23
CA ARG A 205 7.46 -2.16 4.98
C ARG A 205 8.75 -1.33 5.03
N LEU A 206 9.62 -1.51 4.04
CA LEU A 206 10.88 -0.75 3.91
C LEU A 206 10.69 0.76 4.02
N ILE A 207 9.64 1.27 3.40
CA ILE A 207 9.34 2.70 3.35
C ILE A 207 9.00 3.30 4.72
N ASP A 208 8.55 2.51 5.67
CA ASP A 208 8.14 2.98 6.99
C ASP A 208 9.34 3.09 7.96
N PHE A 209 10.51 2.52 7.59
CA PHE A 209 11.75 2.64 8.34
C PHE A 209 12.55 3.91 8.01
N ASP A 210 12.21 4.63 6.95
CA ASP A 210 13.04 5.72 6.42
C ASP A 210 13.12 6.98 7.31
N SER A 211 12.08 7.33 8.07
CA SER A 211 12.11 8.37 9.11
C SER A 211 10.76 8.49 9.85
N SER A 212 10.80 9.03 11.08
CA SER A 212 9.59 9.39 11.81
C SER A 212 8.78 10.44 11.02
N GLY A 213 7.50 10.16 10.77
CA GLY A 213 6.62 11.05 10.00
C GLY A 213 6.74 10.97 8.48
N SER A 214 7.47 9.99 7.94
CA SER A 214 7.68 9.81 6.50
C SER A 214 6.36 9.74 5.70
N MET A 215 5.34 9.07 6.21
CA MET A 215 4.04 8.96 5.55
C MET A 215 3.27 10.30 5.49
N GLU A 216 3.33 11.12 6.53
CA GLU A 216 2.69 12.44 6.52
C GLU A 216 3.35 13.36 5.48
N LYS A 217 4.69 13.32 5.39
CA LYS A 217 5.44 14.05 4.37
C LYS A 217 5.06 13.57 2.96
N LYS A 218 4.99 12.26 2.72
CA LYS A 218 4.61 11.69 1.42
C LYS A 218 3.19 12.05 0.98
N LYS A 219 2.23 12.17 1.91
CA LYS A 219 0.89 12.68 1.59
C LYS A 219 0.92 14.15 1.17
N GLN A 220 1.76 14.97 1.81
CA GLN A 220 1.97 16.35 1.40
C GLN A 220 2.60 16.45 0.02
N GLU A 221 3.39 15.46 -0.39
CA GLU A 221 3.98 15.32 -1.72
C GLU A 221 2.99 14.75 -2.77
N GLY A 222 1.81 14.29 -2.33
CA GLY A 222 0.76 13.76 -3.19
C GLY A 222 0.69 12.22 -3.27
N TYR A 223 1.37 11.52 -2.38
CA TYR A 223 1.26 10.07 -2.25
C TYR A 223 -0.15 9.66 -1.78
N PHE A 224 -0.55 8.47 -2.17
CA PHE A 224 -1.86 7.88 -1.86
C PHE A 224 -1.94 7.40 -0.41
#